data_097fabb618935a102fc5257c8b297d59
#
_entry.id   097fabb618935a102fc5257c8b297d59
#
_cell.length_a   1.000
_cell.length_b   1.000
_cell.length_c   1.000
_cell.angle_alpha   90.00
_cell.angle_beta   90.00
_cell.angle_gamma   90.00
#
_symmetry.space_group_name_H-M   'P 1'
#
loop_
_entity.id
_entity.type
_entity.pdbx_description
1 polymer ?
#
loop_
_entity_poly.entity_id
_entity_poly.type
_entity_poly.pdbx_seq_one_letter_code
_entity_poly.pdbx_strand_id
1 'polypeptide(L)'
;DSNGIVHVSAKDLGTGKSQNITIQSDSGMSKDDIDRMVKEAEAHAAEDKAQKESIEIRNNADSMVYQAEKLIKEMGDKAEAGQVDKAKAAIEKVKEALKGTDTEAIKKATEELQEPLHAISAAAYQQAQQAQQAAGGQQGGQAGQQQSSGKQDDDVIDAEFTESK
;
A
#
# COMPACT_ATOMS: atom_id res chain seq x y z
N ASP A 1 -10.79 -24.33 -30.04
CA ASP A 1 -9.86 -24.28 -28.91
C ASP A 1 -9.81 -22.88 -28.31
N SER A 2 -9.06 -22.69 -27.27
CA SER A 2 -8.93 -21.39 -26.58
C SER A 2 -8.35 -20.25 -27.43
N ASN A 3 -7.78 -20.58 -28.60
CA ASN A 3 -7.21 -19.62 -29.55
C ASN A 3 -8.20 -19.22 -30.66
N GLY A 4 -9.47 -19.62 -30.57
CA GLY A 4 -10.48 -19.32 -31.55
C GLY A 4 -10.38 -20.21 -32.84
N ILE A 5 -9.59 -21.27 -32.83
CA ILE A 5 -9.47 -22.21 -33.93
C ILE A 5 -10.55 -23.27 -33.76
N VAL A 6 -11.38 -23.45 -34.80
CA VAL A 6 -12.43 -24.44 -34.83
C VAL A 6 -11.98 -25.63 -35.68
N HIS A 7 -11.96 -26.82 -35.08
CA HIS A 7 -11.69 -28.06 -35.78
C HIS A 7 -13.01 -28.80 -35.99
N VAL A 8 -13.34 -29.06 -37.26
CA VAL A 8 -14.54 -29.80 -37.60
C VAL A 8 -14.10 -31.11 -38.30
N SER A 9 -14.61 -32.22 -37.80
CA SER A 9 -14.38 -33.53 -38.40
C SER A 9 -15.71 -34.19 -38.74
N ALA A 10 -15.82 -34.74 -39.93
CA ALA A 10 -16.96 -35.53 -40.37
C ALA A 10 -16.48 -36.93 -40.81
N LYS A 11 -17.15 -37.99 -40.36
CA LYS A 11 -16.88 -39.38 -40.75
C LYS A 11 -18.14 -40.00 -41.34
N ASP A 12 -18.03 -40.50 -42.56
CA ASP A 12 -19.08 -41.28 -43.17
C ASP A 12 -19.01 -42.72 -42.63
N LEU A 13 -20.07 -43.14 -41.97
CA LEU A 13 -20.15 -44.47 -41.34
C LEU A 13 -20.34 -45.60 -42.38
N GLY A 14 -20.84 -45.29 -43.57
CA GLY A 14 -21.05 -46.28 -44.66
C GLY A 14 -19.79 -46.61 -45.43
N THR A 15 -18.95 -45.62 -45.66
CA THR A 15 -17.72 -45.79 -46.46
C THR A 15 -16.45 -45.72 -45.63
N GLY A 16 -16.54 -45.33 -44.35
CA GLY A 16 -15.42 -45.18 -43.45
C GLY A 16 -14.53 -43.98 -43.74
N LYS A 17 -14.85 -43.15 -44.74
CA LYS A 17 -14.09 -41.95 -45.09
C LYS A 17 -14.28 -40.84 -44.04
N SER A 18 -13.19 -40.19 -43.69
CA SER A 18 -13.22 -39.02 -42.79
C SER A 18 -12.62 -37.81 -43.47
N GLN A 19 -13.19 -36.63 -43.17
CA GLN A 19 -12.70 -35.35 -43.64
C GLN A 19 -12.59 -34.40 -42.45
N ASN A 20 -11.47 -33.71 -42.37
CA ASN A 20 -11.21 -32.77 -41.33
C ASN A 20 -10.99 -31.36 -41.97
N ILE A 21 -11.59 -30.35 -41.38
CA ILE A 21 -11.37 -28.95 -41.74
C ILE A 21 -11.00 -28.17 -40.50
N THR A 22 -10.00 -27.34 -40.62
CA THR A 22 -9.61 -26.40 -39.56
C THR A 22 -9.98 -24.99 -40.03
N ILE A 23 -10.84 -24.34 -39.30
CA ILE A 23 -11.27 -22.97 -39.57
C ILE A 23 -10.53 -22.07 -38.59
N GLN A 24 -9.69 -21.18 -39.12
CA GLN A 24 -9.06 -20.10 -38.35
C GLN A 24 -9.79 -18.82 -38.71
N SER A 25 -10.14 -18.01 -37.68
CA SER A 25 -10.73 -16.72 -37.92
C SER A 25 -9.62 -15.74 -38.34
N ASP A 26 -9.72 -15.18 -39.54
CA ASP A 26 -8.86 -14.11 -40.02
C ASP A 26 -9.21 -12.73 -39.37
N SER A 27 -10.11 -12.74 -38.38
CA SER A 27 -10.49 -11.52 -37.67
C SER A 27 -9.47 -11.07 -36.59
N GLY A 28 -8.37 -11.77 -36.46
CA GLY A 28 -7.24 -11.42 -35.61
C GLY A 28 -6.37 -10.33 -36.24
N MET A 29 -5.65 -9.57 -35.40
CA MET A 29 -4.60 -8.67 -35.87
C MET A 29 -3.54 -9.44 -36.62
N SER A 30 -2.95 -8.82 -37.67
CA SER A 30 -1.82 -9.43 -38.36
C SER A 30 -0.62 -9.58 -37.42
N LYS A 31 0.26 -10.57 -37.70
CA LYS A 31 1.49 -10.75 -36.90
C LYS A 31 2.33 -9.48 -36.90
N ASP A 32 2.40 -8.76 -38.01
CA ASP A 32 3.15 -7.52 -38.12
C ASP A 32 2.55 -6.41 -37.23
N ASP A 33 1.23 -6.36 -37.10
CA ASP A 33 0.56 -5.42 -36.21
C ASP A 33 0.81 -5.76 -34.73
N ILE A 34 0.79 -7.06 -34.39
CA ILE A 34 1.13 -7.52 -33.03
C ILE A 34 2.57 -7.17 -32.70
N ASP A 35 3.52 -7.48 -33.60
CA ASP A 35 4.95 -7.20 -33.38
C ASP A 35 5.22 -5.69 -33.25
N ARG A 36 4.49 -4.87 -34.02
CA ARG A 36 4.57 -3.41 -33.89
C ARG A 36 4.06 -2.93 -32.53
N MET A 37 2.88 -3.40 -32.10
CA MET A 37 2.30 -3.03 -30.80
C MET A 37 3.16 -3.49 -29.63
N VAL A 38 3.76 -4.67 -29.70
CA VAL A 38 4.70 -5.16 -28.67
C VAL A 38 5.90 -4.23 -28.58
N LYS A 39 6.51 -3.87 -29.70
CA LYS A 39 7.65 -2.94 -29.72
C LYS A 39 7.30 -1.54 -29.19
N GLU A 40 6.12 -1.04 -29.56
CA GLU A 40 5.61 0.24 -29.04
C GLU A 40 5.38 0.16 -27.53
N ALA A 41 4.77 -0.93 -27.02
CA ALA A 41 4.58 -1.14 -25.60
C ALA A 41 5.91 -1.24 -24.83
N GLU A 42 6.91 -1.94 -25.38
CA GLU A 42 8.26 -2.04 -24.80
C GLU A 42 8.97 -0.68 -24.78
N ALA A 43 8.81 0.13 -25.83
CA ALA A 43 9.40 1.46 -25.91
C ALA A 43 8.84 2.41 -24.83
N HIS A 44 7.54 2.30 -24.52
CA HIS A 44 6.89 3.14 -23.50
C HIS A 44 6.96 2.57 -22.08
N ALA A 45 7.33 1.31 -21.91
CA ALA A 45 7.37 0.66 -20.60
C ALA A 45 8.29 1.37 -19.58
N ALA A 46 9.40 1.94 -20.04
CA ALA A 46 10.33 2.68 -19.18
C ALA A 46 9.75 4.03 -18.73
N GLU A 47 9.06 4.72 -19.64
CA GLU A 47 8.40 5.99 -19.37
C GLU A 47 7.22 5.81 -18.41
N ASP A 48 6.38 4.80 -18.66
CA ASP A 48 5.25 4.44 -17.80
C ASP A 48 5.71 4.07 -16.39
N LYS A 49 6.81 3.34 -16.28
CA LYS A 49 7.40 3.01 -14.98
C LYS A 49 7.87 4.25 -14.23
N ALA A 50 8.55 5.18 -14.92
CA ALA A 50 9.02 6.42 -14.31
C ALA A 50 7.83 7.32 -13.87
N GLN A 51 6.78 7.40 -14.68
CA GLN A 51 5.56 8.12 -14.33
C GLN A 51 4.87 7.52 -13.10
N LYS A 52 4.74 6.19 -13.06
CA LYS A 52 4.16 5.48 -11.91
C LYS A 52 4.94 5.76 -10.65
N GLU A 53 6.27 5.65 -10.69
CA GLU A 53 7.15 5.93 -9.57
C GLU A 53 7.02 7.39 -9.09
N SER A 54 6.94 8.33 -10.03
CA SER A 54 6.72 9.75 -9.72
C SER A 54 5.39 9.97 -8.97
N ILE A 55 4.31 9.33 -9.43
CA ILE A 55 2.99 9.41 -8.78
C ILE A 55 3.03 8.80 -7.38
N GLU A 56 3.67 7.65 -7.20
CA GLU A 56 3.83 6.99 -5.90
C GLU A 56 4.59 7.87 -4.90
N ILE A 57 5.68 8.51 -5.35
CA ILE A 57 6.45 9.44 -4.51
C ILE A 57 5.60 10.62 -4.07
N ARG A 58 4.84 11.22 -4.99
CA ARG A 58 3.95 12.35 -4.68
C ARG A 58 2.86 11.96 -3.69
N ASN A 59 2.19 10.84 -3.93
CA ASN A 59 1.14 10.32 -3.03
C ASN A 59 1.68 10.01 -1.63
N ASN A 60 2.89 9.47 -1.54
CA ASN A 60 3.55 9.21 -0.26
C ASN A 60 3.88 10.53 0.47
N ALA A 61 4.40 11.53 -0.25
CA ALA A 61 4.70 12.84 0.32
C ALA A 61 3.43 13.55 0.83
N ASP A 62 2.34 13.55 0.06
CA ASP A 62 1.05 14.12 0.47
C ASP A 62 0.49 13.40 1.72
N SER A 63 0.55 12.08 1.74
CA SER A 63 0.12 11.28 2.89
C SER A 63 0.93 11.60 4.15
N MET A 64 2.25 11.78 4.00
CA MET A 64 3.14 12.11 5.11
C MET A 64 2.89 13.52 5.64
N VAL A 65 2.65 14.49 4.77
CA VAL A 65 2.24 15.86 5.17
C VAL A 65 0.96 15.80 5.98
N TYR A 66 -0.06 15.09 5.49
CA TYR A 66 -1.33 14.95 6.21
C TYR A 66 -1.17 14.31 7.59
N GLN A 67 -0.37 13.24 7.69
CA GLN A 67 -0.10 12.58 8.96
C GLN A 67 0.67 13.50 9.92
N ALA A 68 1.63 14.27 9.41
CA ALA A 68 2.40 15.23 10.18
C ALA A 68 1.51 16.34 10.76
N GLU A 69 0.66 16.94 9.94
CA GLU A 69 -0.29 17.98 10.38
C GLU A 69 -1.27 17.44 11.42
N LYS A 70 -1.77 16.23 11.20
CA LYS A 70 -2.66 15.56 12.15
C LYS A 70 -1.96 15.32 13.48
N LEU A 71 -0.75 14.76 13.47
CA LEU A 71 0.03 14.50 14.67
C LEU A 71 0.32 15.79 15.46
N ILE A 72 0.73 16.87 14.78
CA ILE A 72 0.96 18.18 15.40
C ILE A 72 -0.33 18.69 16.06
N LYS A 73 -1.47 18.54 15.39
CA LYS A 73 -2.77 18.97 15.92
C LYS A 73 -3.22 18.15 17.14
N GLU A 74 -3.02 16.83 17.10
CA GLU A 74 -3.38 15.93 18.20
C GLU A 74 -2.50 16.13 19.44
N MET A 75 -1.22 16.39 19.22
CA MET A 75 -0.28 16.63 20.30
C MET A 75 -0.48 18.01 20.97
N GLY A 76 -0.88 19.03 20.19
CA GLY A 76 -1.09 20.38 20.69
C GLY A 76 0.10 20.86 21.51
N ASP A 77 -0.18 21.38 22.72
CA ASP A 77 0.83 21.90 23.64
C ASP A 77 1.68 20.82 24.34
N LYS A 78 1.40 19.55 24.09
CA LYS A 78 2.15 18.41 24.67
C LYS A 78 3.46 18.12 23.95
N ALA A 79 3.61 18.58 22.71
CA ALA A 79 4.84 18.44 21.96
C ALA A 79 5.82 19.58 22.30
N GLU A 80 7.12 19.26 22.27
CA GLU A 80 8.16 20.28 22.41
C GLU A 80 8.05 21.30 21.27
N ALA A 81 7.89 22.59 21.60
CA ALA A 81 7.68 23.67 20.63
C ALA A 81 8.77 23.68 19.53
N GLY A 82 10.03 23.44 19.89
CA GLY A 82 11.12 23.38 18.93
C GLY A 82 11.00 22.25 17.89
N GLN A 83 10.43 21.10 18.26
CA GLN A 83 10.21 20.00 17.32
C GLN A 83 8.98 20.25 16.44
N VAL A 84 7.95 20.87 17.00
CA VAL A 84 6.76 21.29 16.25
C VAL A 84 7.13 22.31 15.17
N ASP A 85 7.95 23.30 15.50
CA ASP A 85 8.40 24.32 14.54
C ASP A 85 9.26 23.71 13.42
N LYS A 86 10.16 22.77 13.74
CA LYS A 86 10.92 22.03 12.75
C LYS A 86 10.01 21.22 11.83
N ALA A 87 9.02 20.51 12.39
CA ALA A 87 8.07 19.75 11.62
C ALA A 87 7.24 20.64 10.69
N LYS A 88 6.75 21.78 11.13
CA LYS A 88 6.04 22.76 10.30
C LYS A 88 6.91 23.28 9.17
N ALA A 89 8.16 23.63 9.45
CA ALA A 89 9.09 24.08 8.42
C ALA A 89 9.38 22.98 7.37
N ALA A 90 9.51 21.72 7.81
CA ALA A 90 9.69 20.59 6.91
C ALA A 90 8.42 20.32 6.07
N ILE A 91 7.21 20.41 6.66
CA ILE A 91 5.94 20.31 5.92
C ILE A 91 5.88 21.36 4.80
N GLU A 92 6.23 22.62 5.07
CA GLU A 92 6.22 23.66 4.04
C GLU A 92 7.23 23.36 2.91
N LYS A 93 8.41 22.80 3.22
CA LYS A 93 9.36 22.36 2.20
C LYS A 93 8.80 21.24 1.32
N VAL A 94 8.11 20.23 1.91
CA VAL A 94 7.47 19.16 1.12
C VAL A 94 6.37 19.73 0.24
N LYS A 95 5.51 20.61 0.76
CA LYS A 95 4.46 21.26 -0.02
C LYS A 95 5.02 22.10 -1.17
N GLU A 96 6.14 22.77 -0.95
CA GLU A 96 6.81 23.54 -2.01
C GLU A 96 7.40 22.62 -3.09
N ALA A 97 8.07 21.52 -2.68
CA ALA A 97 8.59 20.53 -3.60
C ALA A 97 7.47 19.87 -4.43
N LEU A 98 6.29 19.62 -3.83
CA LEU A 98 5.11 19.07 -4.50
C LEU A 98 4.53 19.98 -5.59
N LYS A 99 4.77 21.28 -5.56
CA LYS A 99 4.38 22.19 -6.66
C LYS A 99 5.23 22.00 -7.92
N GLY A 100 6.46 21.50 -7.75
CA GLY A 100 7.37 21.17 -8.84
C GLY A 100 7.14 19.76 -9.41
N THR A 101 7.99 19.36 -10.34
CA THR A 101 8.00 18.03 -10.97
C THR A 101 9.23 17.21 -10.60
N ASP A 102 10.13 17.75 -9.80
CA ASP A 102 11.37 17.09 -9.39
C ASP A 102 11.10 16.07 -8.28
N THR A 103 11.09 14.80 -8.66
CA THR A 103 10.84 13.68 -7.75
C THR A 103 11.93 13.50 -6.70
N GLU A 104 13.18 13.82 -7.01
CA GLU A 104 14.29 13.73 -6.06
C GLU A 104 14.17 14.82 -4.98
N ALA A 105 13.77 16.03 -5.36
CA ALA A 105 13.51 17.09 -4.41
C ALA A 105 12.37 16.73 -3.47
N ILE A 106 11.30 16.08 -3.98
CA ILE A 106 10.17 15.60 -3.18
C ILE A 106 10.61 14.52 -2.20
N LYS A 107 11.38 13.51 -2.66
CA LYS A 107 11.91 12.45 -1.79
C LYS A 107 12.73 13.04 -0.65
N LYS A 108 13.70 13.91 -0.96
CA LYS A 108 14.57 14.53 0.03
C LYS A 108 13.81 15.34 1.06
N ALA A 109 12.87 16.18 0.61
CA ALA A 109 12.03 16.95 1.53
C ALA A 109 11.18 16.05 2.44
N THR A 110 10.68 14.93 1.91
CA THR A 110 9.89 13.94 2.65
C THR A 110 10.75 13.21 3.69
N GLU A 111 11.98 12.87 3.37
CA GLU A 111 12.94 12.28 4.31
C GLU A 111 13.30 13.26 5.45
N GLU A 112 13.52 14.54 5.12
CA GLU A 112 13.75 15.58 6.14
C GLU A 112 12.57 15.76 7.10
N LEU A 113 11.34 15.47 6.66
CA LEU A 113 10.14 15.52 7.50
C LEU A 113 10.06 14.37 8.50
N GLN A 114 10.65 13.20 8.19
CA GLN A 114 10.58 12.02 9.07
C GLN A 114 11.25 12.26 10.42
N GLU A 115 12.38 12.94 10.46
CA GLU A 115 13.16 13.16 11.69
C GLU A 115 12.34 13.90 12.77
N PRO A 116 11.77 15.10 12.51
CA PRO A 116 10.96 15.80 13.51
C PRO A 116 9.68 15.05 13.86
N LEU A 117 9.09 14.27 12.93
CA LEU A 117 7.93 13.42 13.23
C LEU A 117 8.26 12.31 14.22
N HIS A 118 9.41 11.66 14.05
CA HIS A 118 9.88 10.64 15.00
C HIS A 118 10.12 11.24 16.38
N ALA A 119 10.73 12.43 16.45
CA ALA A 119 10.96 13.12 17.72
C ALA A 119 9.65 13.45 18.44
N ILE A 120 8.64 13.97 17.72
CA ILE A 120 7.32 14.28 18.28
C ILE A 120 6.62 12.99 18.75
N SER A 121 6.67 11.93 17.95
CA SER A 121 6.06 10.64 18.31
C SER A 121 6.71 10.02 19.54
N ALA A 122 8.04 10.04 19.63
CA ALA A 122 8.80 9.53 20.78
C ALA A 122 8.44 10.28 22.07
N ALA A 123 8.34 11.62 21.99
CA ALA A 123 7.92 12.44 23.12
C ALA A 123 6.48 12.10 23.56
N ALA A 124 5.58 11.87 22.60
CA ALA A 124 4.21 11.43 22.86
C ALA A 124 4.14 10.11 23.65
N TYR A 125 4.92 9.14 23.22
CA TYR A 125 5.01 7.84 23.90
C TYR A 125 5.55 7.97 25.32
N GLN A 126 6.60 8.76 25.53
CA GLN A 126 7.18 8.98 26.87
C GLN A 126 6.18 9.63 27.82
N GLN A 127 5.45 10.64 27.34
CA GLN A 127 4.43 11.30 28.17
C GLN A 127 3.27 10.36 28.50
N ALA A 128 2.82 9.54 27.55
CA ALA A 128 1.78 8.54 27.81
C ALA A 128 2.21 7.51 28.85
N GLN A 129 3.45 7.03 28.80
CA GLN A 129 4.00 6.13 29.80
C GLN A 129 4.11 6.77 31.20
N GLN A 130 4.56 8.03 31.28
CA GLN A 130 4.64 8.76 32.54
C GLN A 130 3.25 8.99 33.14
N ALA A 131 2.26 9.31 32.31
CA ALA A 131 0.87 9.48 32.76
C ALA A 131 0.27 8.18 33.32
N GLN A 132 0.59 7.03 32.69
CA GLN A 132 0.15 5.72 33.18
C GLN A 132 0.83 5.33 34.50
N GLN A 133 2.12 5.62 34.65
CA GLN A 133 2.86 5.37 35.90
C GLN A 133 2.36 6.27 37.05
N ALA A 134 2.04 7.53 36.76
CA ALA A 134 1.47 8.45 37.73
C ALA A 134 0.05 8.04 38.16
N ALA A 135 -0.76 7.52 37.24
CA ALA A 135 -2.11 7.03 37.53
C ALA A 135 -2.11 5.67 38.26
N GLY A 136 -1.12 4.80 38.00
CA GLY A 136 -0.96 3.49 38.65
C GLY A 136 -0.37 3.56 40.05
N GLY A 137 0.30 4.64 40.43
CA GLY A 137 0.93 4.83 41.74
C GLY A 137 -0.03 5.16 42.89
N GLN A 138 -1.31 5.45 42.63
CA GLN A 138 -2.28 5.85 43.65
C GLN A 138 -3.28 4.76 44.04
N GLN A 139 -3.15 3.54 43.51
CA GLN A 139 -4.05 2.41 43.85
C GLN A 139 -3.31 1.16 44.30
N GLY A 140 -2.23 1.32 45.08
CA GLY A 140 -1.46 0.26 45.68
C GLY A 140 -1.45 0.31 47.18
N GLY A 141 -2.64 0.33 47.84
CA GLY A 141 -2.77 0.26 49.28
C GLY A 141 -4.06 -0.40 49.69
N GLN A 142 -4.04 -1.69 49.86
CA GLN A 142 -4.98 -2.53 50.66
C GLN A 142 -5.85 -3.50 49.86
N ALA A 143 -5.49 -4.70 49.95
CA ALA A 143 -6.29 -5.90 50.21
C ALA A 143 -5.74 -7.15 49.51
N GLY A 144 -5.16 -8.05 50.30
CA GLY A 144 -5.80 -9.34 50.59
C GLY A 144 -5.63 -10.38 49.48
N GLN A 145 -4.59 -11.17 49.67
CA GLN A 145 -4.49 -12.62 49.43
C GLN A 145 -5.83 -13.29 49.11
N GLN A 146 -6.02 -13.70 47.85
CA GLN A 146 -6.83 -14.88 47.56
C GLN A 146 -6.37 -15.54 46.26
N GLN A 147 -5.82 -16.71 46.46
CA GLN A 147 -5.43 -17.72 45.51
C GLN A 147 -6.70 -18.27 44.81
N SER A 148 -6.76 -18.24 43.51
CA SER A 148 -7.60 -19.16 42.73
C SER A 148 -7.04 -19.38 41.33
N SER A 149 -6.70 -20.60 41.13
CA SER A 149 -6.41 -21.35 39.91
C SER A 149 -7.50 -21.20 38.85
N GLY A 150 -7.07 -21.11 37.58
CA GLY A 150 -7.81 -21.79 36.53
C GLY A 150 -8.23 -20.94 35.31
N LYS A 151 -7.69 -21.42 34.23
CA LYS A 151 -8.19 -21.41 32.86
C LYS A 151 -7.72 -20.31 31.92
N GLN A 152 -6.78 -20.78 31.14
CA GLN A 152 -6.47 -20.38 29.77
C GLN A 152 -7.74 -20.63 28.90
N ASP A 153 -8.29 -19.60 28.31
CA ASP A 153 -9.17 -19.71 27.15
C ASP A 153 -8.45 -19.01 25.99
N ASP A 154 -7.85 -19.84 25.13
CA ASP A 154 -7.40 -19.50 23.79
C ASP A 154 -8.66 -19.29 22.94
N ASP A 155 -9.03 -18.05 22.68
CA ASP A 155 -10.08 -17.72 21.71
C ASP A 155 -9.41 -17.51 20.35
N VAL A 156 -9.14 -18.62 19.66
CA VAL A 156 -8.74 -18.65 18.26
C VAL A 156 -10.00 -18.54 17.41
N ILE A 157 -10.23 -17.37 16.83
CA ILE A 157 -11.30 -17.17 15.85
C ILE A 157 -10.80 -17.73 14.50
N ASP A 158 -11.24 -18.94 14.17
CA ASP A 158 -11.09 -19.54 12.85
C ASP A 158 -12.04 -18.82 11.89
N ALA A 159 -11.48 -18.05 10.96
CA ALA A 159 -12.23 -17.45 9.87
C ALA A 159 -12.40 -18.47 8.74
N GLU A 160 -13.55 -19.14 8.71
CA GLU A 160 -13.94 -20.07 7.65
C GLU A 160 -14.29 -19.27 6.38
N PHE A 161 -13.43 -19.37 5.37
CA PHE A 161 -13.65 -18.81 4.03
C PHE A 161 -14.43 -19.80 3.20
N THR A 162 -15.71 -19.54 2.94
CA THR A 162 -16.55 -20.33 2.03
C THR A 162 -16.47 -19.77 0.62
N GLU A 163 -15.84 -20.52 -0.29
CA GLU A 163 -15.94 -20.30 -1.72
C GLU A 163 -17.33 -20.63 -2.23
N SER A 164 -18.03 -19.62 -2.76
CA SER A 164 -19.30 -19.77 -3.44
C SER A 164 -19.06 -20.12 -4.92
N LYS A 165 -19.63 -21.24 -5.35
CA LYS A 165 -19.59 -21.79 -6.71
C LYS A 165 -20.52 -21.04 -7.65
#